data_c1fa72f6da444fa26816619748088687
#
_entry.id   c1fa72f6da444fa26816619748088687
#
_cell.length_a   1.000
_cell.length_b   1.000
_cell.length_c   1.000
_cell.angle_alpha   90.00
_cell.angle_beta   90.00
_cell.angle_gamma   90.00
#
_symmetry.space_group_name_H-M   'P 1'
#
loop_
_entity.id
_entity.type
_entity.pdbx_description
1 polymer ?
#
loop_
_entity_poly.entity_id
_entity_poly.type
_entity_poly.pdbx_seq_one_letter_code
_entity_poly.pdbx_strand_id
1 'polypeptide(L)'
;MAAAWSGFVSATQAAEPIGRSFEISGIYPHLTVFNNEQECGTGAVVPWADRLWVITYAPHKPRGSTDKLYEITPDLQQIIRPESIGGTPANRFIHRESQQLFIGPYAIDAQRNVRVIPYEKMFGRPTGNARHLQDPANKVYYASMEEGLYEVDVRTLAVTELFRDEQLKEPFRRAGLPGYHGKGLYSGQGVLVYANNGENSPLARQKPDIPSGALAEWDGVSEKWTVVRRNQFTEVTGPGDLSGNARPATDPIWSIGWDHRSLILMVRDTGRWHAYRLPKGSHSYDGAHGWNTEWPRIRDIGEKDLLMTMHGTFWRFPRTFSSAQAAGIAPRSNYLKVVGDFARWGDRLVLGCDDTALSEFLNQRRAKGKLAAPGQSQSNLWFIEPAQLDRFGPALGRGAVWLDEAVPRDTPSDAYLFSGYEQRSLHLAHDAGVAVTFTL
;
A
#
# COMPACT_ATOMS: atom_id res chain seq x y z
N MET A 1 36.98 6.14 30.05
CA MET A 1 36.95 7.63 30.23
C MET A 1 35.95 8.17 29.23
N ALA A 2 34.81 8.62 29.70
CA ALA A 2 33.77 9.16 28.84
C ALA A 2 34.06 10.66 28.61
N ALA A 3 34.21 11.06 27.37
CA ALA A 3 34.34 12.49 27.04
C ALA A 3 32.91 13.04 26.76
N ALA A 4 32.46 13.89 27.66
CA ALA A 4 31.23 14.65 27.51
C ALA A 4 31.49 15.84 26.57
N TRP A 5 30.74 15.92 25.48
CA TRP A 5 30.67 17.13 24.67
C TRP A 5 29.42 17.90 25.07
N SER A 6 29.59 19.02 25.75
CA SER A 6 28.57 20.01 26.04
C SER A 6 28.68 21.16 25.02
N GLY A 7 27.78 21.11 24.02
CA GLY A 7 27.54 22.25 23.13
C GLY A 7 26.21 22.89 23.46
N PHE A 8 26.21 24.01 24.15
CA PHE A 8 25.03 24.86 24.34
C PHE A 8 24.75 25.60 23.03
N VAL A 9 23.60 25.31 22.41
CA VAL A 9 22.98 26.24 21.46
C VAL A 9 21.71 26.76 22.10
N SER A 10 21.78 27.99 22.63
CA SER A 10 20.63 28.76 23.09
C SER A 10 19.96 29.40 21.86
N ALA A 11 18.77 28.98 21.53
CA ALA A 11 17.83 29.78 20.77
C ALA A 11 16.42 29.45 21.23
N THR A 12 15.98 30.15 22.26
CA THR A 12 14.57 30.22 22.64
C THR A 12 13.84 31.10 21.64
N GLN A 13 13.36 30.57 20.56
CA GLN A 13 12.15 31.06 19.93
C GLN A 13 11.01 30.24 20.52
N ALA A 14 10.11 30.89 21.25
CA ALA A 14 8.90 30.27 21.75
C ALA A 14 8.15 29.70 20.52
N ALA A 15 8.07 28.38 20.44
CA ALA A 15 7.25 27.71 19.43
C ALA A 15 5.82 28.23 19.64
N GLU A 16 5.19 28.69 18.55
CA GLU A 16 3.75 28.91 18.52
C GLU A 16 3.08 27.64 19.10
N PRO A 17 2.05 27.78 19.94
CA PRO A 17 1.41 26.60 20.51
C PRO A 17 0.92 25.73 19.39
N ILE A 18 1.49 24.54 19.29
CA ILE A 18 1.03 23.47 18.39
C ILE A 18 -0.47 23.40 18.58
N GLY A 19 -1.23 23.72 17.50
CA GLY A 19 -2.67 23.76 17.56
C GLY A 19 -3.17 22.48 18.22
N ARG A 20 -4.03 22.63 19.23
CA ARG A 20 -4.55 21.55 20.06
C ARG A 20 -4.86 20.34 19.20
N SER A 21 -4.20 19.21 19.45
CA SER A 21 -4.53 17.94 18.78
C SER A 21 -6.00 17.63 18.98
N PHE A 22 -6.64 17.04 17.96
CA PHE A 22 -8.00 16.55 18.12
C PHE A 22 -8.00 15.42 19.13
N GLU A 23 -8.65 15.62 20.26
CA GLU A 23 -9.01 14.53 21.15
C GLU A 23 -10.28 13.89 20.59
N ILE A 24 -10.13 12.80 19.84
CA ILE A 24 -11.27 12.04 19.31
C ILE A 24 -11.45 10.82 20.18
N SER A 25 -12.46 10.86 21.02
CA SER A 25 -12.94 9.71 21.78
C SER A 25 -14.02 9.01 20.96
N GLY A 26 -13.62 8.00 20.19
CA GLY A 26 -14.50 7.26 19.29
C GLY A 26 -14.62 7.92 17.92
N ILE A 27 -14.23 7.18 16.90
CA ILE A 27 -14.36 7.60 15.50
C ILE A 27 -15.59 6.91 14.95
N TYR A 28 -16.63 7.68 14.67
CA TYR A 28 -17.82 7.17 14.01
C TYR A 28 -17.68 7.33 12.51
N PRO A 29 -17.88 6.27 11.71
CA PRO A 29 -17.87 6.38 10.26
C PRO A 29 -19.04 7.24 9.78
N HIS A 30 -18.82 7.97 8.67
CA HIS A 30 -19.91 8.67 8.00
C HIS A 30 -20.80 7.72 7.20
N LEU A 31 -20.19 6.68 6.62
CA LEU A 31 -20.87 5.59 5.94
C LEU A 31 -20.22 4.25 6.31
N THR A 32 -21.06 3.24 6.54
CA THR A 32 -20.61 1.85 6.68
C THR A 32 -20.83 1.09 5.38
N VAL A 33 -19.93 0.16 5.07
CA VAL A 33 -20.05 -0.74 3.93
C VAL A 33 -20.14 -2.18 4.41
N PHE A 34 -20.94 -2.99 3.68
CA PHE A 34 -21.15 -4.38 4.05
C PHE A 34 -19.84 -5.15 3.91
N ASN A 35 -19.50 -5.89 4.95
CA ASN A 35 -18.46 -6.87 4.94
C ASN A 35 -18.88 -8.03 5.83
N ASN A 36 -19.04 -9.21 5.26
CA ASN A 36 -19.49 -10.43 5.96
C ASN A 36 -18.41 -11.51 6.01
N GLU A 37 -17.19 -11.15 5.70
CA GLU A 37 -16.08 -12.08 5.70
C GLU A 37 -15.32 -12.04 7.03
N GLN A 38 -14.50 -13.04 7.32
CA GLN A 38 -13.75 -13.13 8.57
C GLN A 38 -12.68 -12.04 8.66
N GLU A 39 -11.90 -11.89 7.62
CA GLU A 39 -11.03 -10.75 7.42
C GLU A 39 -11.79 -9.69 6.65
N CYS A 40 -11.60 -8.44 7.02
CA CYS A 40 -12.28 -7.33 6.37
C CYS A 40 -11.31 -6.31 5.87
N GLY A 41 -11.78 -5.48 4.97
CA GLY A 41 -11.03 -4.35 4.50
C GLY A 41 -11.78 -3.55 3.46
N THR A 42 -11.44 -2.27 3.36
CA THR A 42 -11.76 -1.46 2.21
C THR A 42 -10.73 -1.73 1.12
N GLY A 43 -11.14 -2.37 0.06
CA GLY A 43 -10.24 -2.73 -1.04
C GLY A 43 -9.83 -1.54 -1.88
N ALA A 44 -10.79 -0.71 -2.29
CA ALA A 44 -10.52 0.50 -3.06
C ALA A 44 -11.61 1.55 -2.87
N VAL A 45 -11.21 2.83 -2.97
CA VAL A 45 -12.06 4.01 -2.94
C VAL A 45 -11.69 4.91 -4.11
N VAL A 46 -12.56 5.06 -5.11
CA VAL A 46 -12.21 5.76 -6.36
C VAL A 46 -13.32 6.70 -6.82
N PRO A 47 -13.06 8.00 -6.96
CA PRO A 47 -13.94 8.91 -7.68
C PRO A 47 -13.91 8.62 -9.19
N TRP A 48 -15.09 8.38 -9.76
CA TRP A 48 -15.24 8.15 -11.19
C TRP A 48 -16.67 8.48 -11.66
N ALA A 49 -16.80 9.18 -12.79
CA ALA A 49 -18.09 9.52 -13.42
C ALA A 49 -19.11 10.15 -12.43
N ASP A 50 -18.65 11.16 -11.68
CA ASP A 50 -19.41 11.89 -10.66
C ASP A 50 -19.98 11.02 -9.53
N ARG A 51 -19.31 9.92 -9.23
CA ARG A 51 -19.62 8.99 -8.14
C ARG A 51 -18.35 8.61 -7.38
N LEU A 52 -18.54 8.18 -6.16
CA LEU A 52 -17.52 7.50 -5.39
C LEU A 52 -17.77 5.99 -5.47
N TRP A 53 -16.83 5.26 -6.03
CA TRP A 53 -16.89 3.81 -6.14
C TRP A 53 -16.07 3.16 -5.02
N VAL A 54 -16.67 2.17 -4.37
CA VAL A 54 -16.03 1.48 -3.24
C VAL A 54 -16.25 -0.02 -3.38
N ILE A 55 -15.18 -0.78 -3.14
CA ILE A 55 -15.27 -2.22 -2.92
C ILE A 55 -14.68 -2.58 -1.55
N THR A 56 -15.27 -3.57 -0.92
CA THR A 56 -14.69 -4.29 0.20
C THR A 56 -13.99 -5.54 -0.28
N TYR A 57 -13.18 -6.19 0.55
CA TYR A 57 -12.44 -7.36 0.12
C TYR A 57 -12.58 -8.54 1.07
N ALA A 58 -12.42 -9.73 0.50
CA ALA A 58 -12.37 -10.99 1.20
C ALA A 58 -11.11 -11.74 0.77
N PRO A 59 -9.98 -11.58 1.44
CA PRO A 59 -8.68 -12.05 0.96
C PRO A 59 -8.58 -13.57 0.82
N HIS A 60 -9.48 -14.33 1.45
CA HIS A 60 -9.49 -15.79 1.39
C HIS A 60 -10.48 -16.39 0.39
N LYS A 61 -11.14 -15.56 -0.44
CA LYS A 61 -12.18 -15.98 -1.36
C LYS A 61 -11.78 -15.75 -2.82
N PRO A 62 -10.94 -16.63 -3.42
CA PRO A 62 -10.40 -16.42 -4.76
C PRO A 62 -11.45 -16.40 -5.87
N ARG A 63 -12.66 -16.94 -5.63
CA ARG A 63 -13.78 -16.98 -6.57
C ARG A 63 -14.90 -16.01 -6.26
N GLY A 64 -14.60 -14.95 -5.50
CA GLY A 64 -15.56 -13.97 -5.06
C GLY A 64 -16.12 -14.26 -3.67
N SER A 65 -16.89 -13.32 -3.18
CA SER A 65 -17.45 -13.33 -1.84
C SER A 65 -18.85 -12.70 -1.84
N THR A 66 -19.42 -12.54 -0.66
CA THR A 66 -20.67 -11.79 -0.45
C THR A 66 -20.46 -10.27 -0.37
N ASP A 67 -19.21 -9.81 -0.42
CA ASP A 67 -18.87 -8.39 -0.42
C ASP A 67 -19.41 -7.68 -1.67
N LYS A 68 -19.53 -6.35 -1.59
CA LYS A 68 -20.28 -5.57 -2.57
C LYS A 68 -19.41 -4.55 -3.28
N LEU A 69 -19.86 -4.19 -4.48
CA LEU A 69 -19.51 -2.97 -5.16
C LEU A 69 -20.55 -1.90 -4.82
N TYR A 70 -20.06 -0.74 -4.37
CA TYR A 70 -20.91 0.41 -4.01
C TYR A 70 -20.69 1.56 -4.98
N GLU A 71 -21.78 2.18 -5.40
CA GLU A 71 -21.82 3.48 -6.04
C GLU A 71 -22.39 4.48 -5.04
N ILE A 72 -21.65 5.54 -4.70
CA ILE A 72 -22.05 6.55 -3.74
C ILE A 72 -22.23 7.86 -4.48
N THR A 73 -23.41 8.46 -4.32
CA THR A 73 -23.81 9.71 -4.97
C THR A 73 -23.24 10.92 -4.22
N PRO A 74 -23.20 12.13 -4.84
CA PRO A 74 -22.75 13.35 -4.17
C PRO A 74 -23.53 13.72 -2.90
N ASP A 75 -24.79 13.33 -2.82
CA ASP A 75 -25.66 13.47 -1.64
C ASP A 75 -25.57 12.28 -0.67
N LEU A 76 -24.52 11.45 -0.82
CA LEU A 76 -24.18 10.32 0.03
C LEU A 76 -25.21 9.15 0.04
N GLN A 77 -26.03 9.04 -0.99
CA GLN A 77 -26.82 7.83 -1.16
C GLN A 77 -25.91 6.67 -1.55
N GLN A 78 -26.01 5.58 -0.84
CA GLN A 78 -25.25 4.37 -1.05
C GLN A 78 -26.04 3.36 -1.87
N ILE A 79 -25.61 3.09 -3.08
CA ILE A 79 -26.24 2.17 -4.02
C ILE A 79 -25.39 0.89 -4.07
N ILE A 80 -25.97 -0.22 -3.65
CA ILE A 80 -25.34 -1.54 -3.84
C ILE A 80 -25.57 -1.95 -5.29
N ARG A 81 -24.49 -2.18 -6.02
CA ARG A 81 -24.59 -2.57 -7.42
C ARG A 81 -25.04 -4.02 -7.56
N PRO A 82 -26.05 -4.31 -8.41
CA PRO A 82 -26.55 -5.67 -8.62
C PRO A 82 -25.51 -6.59 -9.30
N GLU A 83 -24.53 -6.03 -9.99
CA GLU A 83 -23.45 -6.74 -10.64
C GLU A 83 -22.39 -7.28 -9.63
N SER A 84 -22.52 -7.00 -8.34
CA SER A 84 -21.55 -7.41 -7.32
C SER A 84 -21.37 -8.92 -7.29
N ILE A 85 -20.14 -9.39 -7.47
CA ILE A 85 -19.73 -10.80 -7.41
C ILE A 85 -18.69 -11.07 -6.31
N GLY A 86 -18.46 -10.09 -5.46
CA GLY A 86 -17.50 -10.11 -4.38
C GLY A 86 -16.51 -8.96 -4.44
N GLY A 87 -15.82 -8.76 -3.34
CA GLY A 87 -14.75 -7.80 -3.21
C GLY A 87 -13.39 -8.38 -3.56
N THR A 88 -12.44 -7.53 -3.83
CA THR A 88 -11.06 -7.90 -4.04
C THR A 88 -10.11 -6.89 -3.42
N PRO A 89 -8.89 -7.30 -3.01
CA PRO A 89 -7.95 -6.36 -2.45
C PRO A 89 -7.51 -5.33 -3.51
N ALA A 90 -7.66 -4.10 -3.18
CA ALA A 90 -6.88 -2.94 -3.61
C ALA A 90 -6.58 -2.69 -5.09
N ASN A 91 -7.13 -3.42 -6.03
CA ASN A 91 -6.88 -3.14 -7.43
C ASN A 91 -7.84 -2.06 -7.96
N ARG A 92 -7.30 -1.06 -8.59
CA ARG A 92 -8.02 -0.02 -9.30
C ARG A 92 -7.10 0.70 -10.29
N PHE A 93 -7.65 0.99 -11.45
CA PHE A 93 -6.94 1.67 -12.52
C PHE A 93 -7.94 2.43 -13.39
N ILE A 94 -7.66 3.69 -13.71
CA ILE A 94 -8.43 4.49 -14.64
C ILE A 94 -7.75 4.42 -16.00
N HIS A 95 -8.34 3.68 -16.91
CA HIS A 95 -7.89 3.58 -18.28
C HIS A 95 -8.45 4.76 -19.10
N ARG A 96 -7.60 5.76 -19.33
CA ARG A 96 -8.01 7.03 -19.95
C ARG A 96 -8.47 6.88 -21.38
N GLU A 97 -7.82 6.02 -22.16
CA GLU A 97 -8.10 5.83 -23.57
C GLU A 97 -9.49 5.23 -23.82
N SER A 98 -9.94 4.34 -22.98
CA SER A 98 -11.29 3.79 -23.06
C SER A 98 -12.29 4.47 -22.13
N GLN A 99 -11.85 5.46 -21.33
CA GLN A 99 -12.67 6.15 -20.34
C GLN A 99 -13.40 5.16 -19.40
N GLN A 100 -12.65 4.26 -18.79
CA GLN A 100 -13.16 3.25 -17.87
C GLN A 100 -12.36 3.20 -16.58
N LEU A 101 -13.06 2.99 -15.48
CA LEU A 101 -12.49 2.56 -14.22
C LEU A 101 -12.49 1.03 -14.17
N PHE A 102 -11.33 0.44 -13.92
CA PHE A 102 -11.16 -0.97 -13.55
C PHE A 102 -10.96 -1.05 -12.04
N ILE A 103 -11.90 -1.68 -11.34
CA ILE A 103 -11.90 -1.81 -9.87
C ILE A 103 -12.42 -3.19 -9.49
N GLY A 104 -11.64 -3.99 -8.76
CA GLY A 104 -11.98 -5.41 -8.62
C GLY A 104 -12.10 -6.06 -9.99
N PRO A 105 -13.03 -6.99 -10.17
CA PRO A 105 -13.34 -7.61 -11.47
C PRO A 105 -14.25 -6.75 -12.36
N TYR A 106 -14.47 -5.49 -12.00
CA TYR A 106 -15.43 -4.61 -12.68
C TYR A 106 -14.72 -3.64 -13.63
N ALA A 107 -15.33 -3.41 -14.79
CA ALA A 107 -15.02 -2.32 -15.71
C ALA A 107 -16.24 -1.37 -15.76
N ILE A 108 -16.06 -0.12 -15.39
CA ILE A 108 -17.11 0.88 -15.24
C ILE A 108 -16.85 2.03 -16.21
N ASP A 109 -17.76 2.25 -17.15
CA ASP A 109 -17.63 3.30 -18.14
C ASP A 109 -18.03 4.72 -17.59
N ALA A 110 -17.84 5.74 -18.41
CA ALA A 110 -18.21 7.12 -18.06
C ALA A 110 -19.72 7.34 -17.88
N GLN A 111 -20.55 6.43 -18.35
CA GLN A 111 -22.01 6.41 -18.17
C GLN A 111 -22.43 5.58 -16.95
N ARG A 112 -21.45 5.01 -16.22
CA ARG A 112 -21.63 4.17 -15.04
C ARG A 112 -22.22 2.79 -15.33
N ASN A 113 -22.13 2.32 -16.56
CA ASN A 113 -22.44 0.93 -16.87
C ASN A 113 -21.33 0.04 -16.31
N VAL A 114 -21.71 -0.97 -15.55
CA VAL A 114 -20.80 -1.93 -14.93
C VAL A 114 -20.77 -3.21 -15.73
N ARG A 115 -19.59 -3.63 -16.15
CA ARG A 115 -19.34 -4.93 -16.76
C ARG A 115 -18.43 -5.74 -15.84
N VAL A 116 -18.56 -7.04 -15.88
CA VAL A 116 -17.87 -7.95 -14.97
C VAL A 116 -16.95 -8.88 -15.75
N ILE A 117 -15.72 -9.04 -15.28
CA ILE A 117 -14.79 -10.07 -15.74
C ILE A 117 -15.11 -11.36 -14.96
N PRO A 118 -15.59 -12.43 -15.61
CA PRO A 118 -15.96 -13.66 -14.90
C PRO A 118 -14.74 -14.36 -14.28
N TYR A 119 -14.91 -14.95 -13.10
CA TYR A 119 -13.84 -15.71 -12.43
C TYR A 119 -13.32 -16.89 -13.24
N GLU A 120 -14.16 -17.50 -14.04
CA GLU A 120 -13.78 -18.59 -14.92
C GLU A 120 -12.79 -18.16 -16.01
N LYS A 121 -12.73 -16.85 -16.29
CA LYS A 121 -11.80 -16.25 -17.25
C LYS A 121 -10.57 -15.69 -16.61
N MET A 122 -10.69 -15.18 -15.38
CA MET A 122 -9.61 -14.58 -14.62
C MET A 122 -9.67 -15.12 -13.19
N PHE A 123 -9.05 -16.25 -12.96
CA PHE A 123 -9.04 -16.90 -11.66
C PHE A 123 -8.21 -16.10 -10.64
N GLY A 124 -8.61 -16.20 -9.40
CA GLY A 124 -7.90 -15.61 -8.29
C GLY A 124 -8.51 -14.30 -7.77
N ARG A 125 -7.79 -13.66 -6.91
CA ARG A 125 -8.19 -12.40 -6.27
C ARG A 125 -7.41 -11.25 -6.89
N PRO A 126 -7.99 -10.43 -7.78
CA PRO A 126 -7.28 -9.32 -8.39
C PRO A 126 -6.76 -8.35 -7.33
N THR A 127 -5.46 -8.19 -7.20
CA THR A 127 -4.81 -7.29 -6.23
C THR A 127 -4.18 -6.08 -6.87
N GLY A 128 -3.87 -6.16 -8.15
CA GLY A 128 -3.29 -5.07 -8.89
C GLY A 128 -3.76 -5.04 -10.33
N ASN A 129 -3.89 -3.85 -10.88
CA ASN A 129 -4.03 -3.64 -12.31
C ASN A 129 -3.12 -2.50 -12.76
N ALA A 130 -2.65 -2.57 -14.00
CA ALA A 130 -1.69 -1.62 -14.53
C ALA A 130 -1.89 -1.41 -16.03
N ARG A 131 -1.35 -0.30 -16.51
CA ARG A 131 -1.29 -0.01 -17.94
C ARG A 131 -0.48 -1.06 -18.67
N HIS A 132 -0.97 -1.50 -19.83
CA HIS A 132 -0.25 -2.48 -20.63
C HIS A 132 1.04 -1.90 -21.23
N LEU A 133 2.12 -2.69 -21.28
CA LEU A 133 3.43 -2.21 -21.74
C LEU A 133 3.48 -2.01 -23.27
N GLN A 134 2.92 -2.94 -24.06
CA GLN A 134 3.02 -2.93 -25.50
C GLN A 134 1.75 -2.38 -26.20
N ASP A 135 0.58 -2.58 -25.61
CA ASP A 135 -0.70 -2.15 -26.17
C ASP A 135 -1.54 -1.39 -25.14
N PRO A 136 -1.06 -0.22 -24.67
CA PRO A 136 -1.70 0.52 -23.60
C PRO A 136 -3.04 1.16 -23.98
N ALA A 137 -3.38 1.21 -25.25
CA ALA A 137 -4.65 1.75 -25.72
C ALA A 137 -5.82 0.73 -25.66
N ASN A 138 -5.51 -0.55 -25.74
CA ASN A 138 -6.53 -1.60 -25.86
C ASN A 138 -6.51 -2.60 -24.71
N LYS A 139 -5.46 -2.64 -23.90
CA LYS A 139 -5.28 -3.66 -22.87
C LYS A 139 -4.85 -3.10 -21.52
N VAL A 140 -5.21 -3.82 -20.47
CA VAL A 140 -4.70 -3.62 -19.10
C VAL A 140 -4.17 -4.92 -18.56
N TYR A 141 -3.19 -4.85 -17.64
CA TYR A 141 -2.76 -5.99 -16.85
C TYR A 141 -3.59 -6.13 -15.58
N TYR A 142 -3.81 -7.36 -15.18
CA TYR A 142 -4.32 -7.75 -13.88
C TYR A 142 -3.39 -8.77 -13.23
N ALA A 143 -3.06 -8.57 -11.97
CA ALA A 143 -2.38 -9.57 -11.15
C ALA A 143 -3.31 -10.10 -10.07
N SER A 144 -3.26 -11.40 -9.81
CA SER A 144 -3.92 -12.00 -8.66
C SER A 144 -3.02 -11.99 -7.41
N MET A 145 -3.62 -12.23 -6.26
CA MET A 145 -2.92 -12.31 -4.99
C MET A 145 -1.93 -13.48 -4.93
N GLU A 146 -2.20 -14.55 -5.65
CA GLU A 146 -1.34 -15.72 -5.79
C GLU A 146 -0.61 -15.73 -7.14
N GLU A 147 -0.14 -14.54 -7.58
CA GLU A 147 0.85 -14.36 -8.65
C GLU A 147 0.38 -14.70 -10.07
N GLY A 148 -0.92 -14.95 -10.27
CA GLY A 148 -1.50 -15.00 -11.62
C GLY A 148 -1.36 -13.63 -12.31
N LEU A 149 -1.03 -13.63 -13.59
CA LEU A 149 -0.98 -12.42 -14.41
C LEU A 149 -1.80 -12.59 -15.69
N TYR A 150 -2.60 -11.60 -15.99
CA TYR A 150 -3.55 -11.62 -17.09
C TYR A 150 -3.47 -10.32 -17.91
N GLU A 151 -3.68 -10.44 -19.21
CA GLU A 151 -4.06 -9.31 -20.07
C GLU A 151 -5.58 -9.30 -20.20
N VAL A 152 -6.17 -8.12 -20.15
CA VAL A 152 -7.61 -7.90 -20.36
C VAL A 152 -7.80 -6.86 -21.44
N ASP A 153 -8.54 -7.23 -22.51
CA ASP A 153 -8.97 -6.29 -23.52
C ASP A 153 -10.04 -5.35 -22.95
N VAL A 154 -9.84 -4.04 -23.06
CA VAL A 154 -10.68 -3.04 -22.38
C VAL A 154 -12.10 -2.92 -22.98
N ARG A 155 -12.30 -3.35 -24.24
CA ARG A 155 -13.61 -3.27 -24.92
C ARG A 155 -14.42 -4.53 -24.71
N THR A 156 -13.81 -5.68 -24.89
CA THR A 156 -14.49 -6.98 -24.90
C THR A 156 -14.46 -7.68 -23.55
N LEU A 157 -13.53 -7.29 -22.66
CA LEU A 157 -13.14 -8.01 -21.44
C LEU A 157 -12.64 -9.44 -21.70
N ALA A 158 -12.13 -9.69 -22.92
CA ALA A 158 -11.43 -10.93 -23.21
C ALA A 158 -10.14 -11.00 -22.38
N VAL A 159 -9.90 -12.16 -21.77
CA VAL A 159 -8.78 -12.40 -20.86
C VAL A 159 -7.80 -13.37 -21.50
N THR A 160 -6.51 -13.02 -21.44
CA THR A 160 -5.39 -13.91 -21.79
C THR A 160 -4.56 -14.17 -20.54
N GLU A 161 -4.36 -15.43 -20.17
CA GLU A 161 -3.49 -15.81 -19.06
C GLU A 161 -2.02 -15.72 -19.52
N LEU A 162 -1.20 -14.96 -18.77
CA LEU A 162 0.24 -14.83 -19.00
C LEU A 162 1.06 -15.67 -18.02
N PHE A 163 0.68 -15.64 -16.75
CA PHE A 163 1.21 -16.49 -15.70
C PHE A 163 0.04 -17.06 -14.90
N ARG A 164 0.13 -18.35 -14.59
CA ARG A 164 -0.91 -19.03 -13.84
C ARG A 164 -0.89 -18.69 -12.37
N ASP A 165 -2.07 -18.49 -11.80
CA ASP A 165 -2.25 -18.37 -10.34
C ASP A 165 -1.76 -19.65 -9.65
N GLU A 166 -0.97 -19.50 -8.57
CA GLU A 166 -0.33 -20.60 -7.86
C GLU A 166 -1.32 -21.57 -7.20
N GLN A 167 -2.59 -21.21 -7.04
CA GLN A 167 -3.62 -22.08 -6.49
C GLN A 167 -4.18 -23.08 -7.53
N LEU A 168 -3.95 -22.85 -8.82
CA LEU A 168 -4.34 -23.77 -9.86
C LEU A 168 -3.29 -24.87 -10.03
N LYS A 169 -3.75 -26.11 -10.23
CA LYS A 169 -2.85 -27.28 -10.29
C LYS A 169 -2.37 -27.62 -11.69
N GLU A 170 -3.15 -27.23 -12.71
CA GLU A 170 -2.85 -27.57 -14.10
C GLU A 170 -1.54 -26.92 -14.56
N PRO A 171 -0.74 -27.60 -15.37
CA PRO A 171 0.54 -27.09 -15.85
C PRO A 171 0.37 -25.83 -16.71
N PHE A 172 1.08 -24.79 -16.39
CA PHE A 172 1.22 -23.57 -17.18
C PHE A 172 2.40 -22.76 -16.64
N ARG A 173 2.82 -21.71 -17.33
CA ARG A 173 3.88 -20.81 -16.87
C ARG A 173 3.47 -20.13 -15.57
N ARG A 174 4.36 -20.15 -14.58
CA ARG A 174 4.16 -19.54 -13.26
C ARG A 174 5.18 -18.45 -13.00
N ALA A 175 4.82 -17.48 -12.19
CA ALA A 175 5.74 -16.41 -11.77
C ALA A 175 6.90 -16.97 -10.95
N GLY A 176 6.65 -17.92 -10.06
CA GLY A 176 7.64 -18.56 -9.22
C GLY A 176 8.39 -17.58 -8.32
N LEU A 177 7.71 -16.56 -7.85
CA LEU A 177 8.30 -15.55 -6.97
C LEU A 177 8.46 -16.09 -5.56
N PRO A 178 9.50 -15.65 -4.84
CA PRO A 178 9.58 -15.91 -3.41
C PRO A 178 8.54 -15.08 -2.66
N GLY A 179 8.07 -15.60 -1.53
CA GLY A 179 6.93 -15.02 -0.85
C GLY A 179 5.63 -15.42 -1.52
N TYR A 180 4.56 -14.78 -1.18
CA TYR A 180 3.24 -14.86 -1.81
C TYR A 180 2.36 -13.72 -1.27
N HIS A 181 1.08 -13.68 -1.62
CA HIS A 181 0.14 -12.69 -1.14
C HIS A 181 0.35 -11.32 -1.78
N GLY A 182 0.12 -11.28 -3.09
CA GLY A 182 0.28 -10.09 -3.94
C GLY A 182 -0.53 -8.90 -3.46
N LYS A 183 0.03 -7.73 -3.65
CA LYS A 183 -0.51 -6.47 -3.14
C LYS A 183 -0.58 -5.37 -4.19
N GLY A 184 0.47 -5.11 -4.93
CA GLY A 184 0.56 -3.99 -5.84
C GLY A 184 1.06 -4.37 -7.22
N LEU A 185 0.61 -3.62 -8.23
CA LEU A 185 1.04 -3.74 -9.61
C LEU A 185 1.09 -2.35 -10.25
N TYR A 186 2.16 -2.06 -10.97
CA TYR A 186 2.31 -0.81 -11.72
C TYR A 186 3.27 -0.97 -12.89
N SER A 187 3.10 -0.19 -13.95
CA SER A 187 3.96 -0.25 -15.13
C SER A 187 4.63 1.08 -15.45
N GLY A 188 5.86 1.02 -15.94
CA GLY A 188 6.63 2.17 -16.41
C GLY A 188 8.06 1.78 -16.71
N GLN A 189 8.79 2.64 -17.41
CA GLN A 189 10.19 2.45 -17.78
C GLN A 189 10.46 1.07 -18.42
N GLY A 190 9.51 0.57 -19.22
CA GLY A 190 9.63 -0.70 -19.94
C GLY A 190 9.40 -1.95 -19.09
N VAL A 191 8.96 -1.83 -17.84
CA VAL A 191 8.69 -2.96 -16.95
C VAL A 191 7.34 -2.89 -16.28
N LEU A 192 6.83 -4.06 -15.92
CA LEU A 192 5.73 -4.26 -14.99
C LEU A 192 6.32 -4.62 -13.64
N VAL A 193 5.92 -3.94 -12.58
CA VAL A 193 6.42 -4.15 -11.22
C VAL A 193 5.32 -4.71 -10.34
N TYR A 194 5.63 -5.79 -9.63
CA TYR A 194 4.72 -6.50 -8.74
C TYR A 194 5.29 -6.60 -7.33
N ALA A 195 4.42 -6.50 -6.34
CA ALA A 195 4.76 -6.57 -4.93
C ALA A 195 3.93 -7.62 -4.20
N ASN A 196 4.55 -8.35 -3.28
CA ASN A 196 3.86 -9.21 -2.31
C ASN A 196 4.40 -9.02 -0.89
N ASN A 197 3.64 -9.43 0.14
CA ASN A 197 4.03 -9.24 1.54
C ASN A 197 3.95 -10.53 2.38
N GLY A 198 3.82 -11.67 1.76
CA GLY A 198 3.70 -12.94 2.46
C GLY A 198 4.98 -13.77 2.48
N GLU A 199 4.98 -14.80 3.32
CA GLU A 199 6.01 -15.82 3.38
C GLU A 199 5.43 -17.14 3.91
N ASN A 200 5.72 -18.22 3.23
CA ASN A 200 5.21 -19.55 3.59
C ASN A 200 5.95 -20.18 4.80
N SER A 201 7.13 -19.68 5.14
CA SER A 201 7.90 -20.21 6.27
C SER A 201 7.18 -19.99 7.60
N PRO A 202 6.87 -21.03 8.38
CA PRO A 202 6.33 -20.85 9.72
C PRO A 202 7.24 -20.04 10.65
N LEU A 203 8.54 -20.06 10.38
CA LEU A 203 9.54 -19.31 11.14
C LEU A 203 9.40 -17.79 10.86
N ALA A 204 9.14 -17.40 9.63
CA ALA A 204 8.96 -16.00 9.26
C ALA A 204 7.76 -15.33 9.95
N ARG A 205 6.75 -16.12 10.34
CA ARG A 205 5.60 -15.64 11.13
C ARG A 205 5.93 -15.35 12.58
N GLN A 206 7.03 -15.90 13.09
CA GLN A 206 7.46 -15.76 14.48
C GLN A 206 8.65 -14.81 14.63
N LYS A 207 9.46 -14.69 13.58
CA LYS A 207 10.70 -13.91 13.56
C LYS A 207 10.64 -12.85 12.47
N PRO A 208 10.45 -11.58 12.84
CA PRO A 208 10.30 -10.49 11.89
C PRO A 208 11.59 -10.14 11.12
N ASP A 209 12.73 -10.66 11.53
CA ASP A 209 14.02 -10.51 10.85
C ASP A 209 14.18 -11.46 9.64
N ILE A 210 13.31 -12.47 9.51
CA ILE A 210 13.32 -13.37 8.35
C ILE A 210 12.83 -12.62 7.11
N PRO A 211 13.58 -12.62 6.00
CA PRO A 211 13.14 -11.99 4.76
C PRO A 211 11.82 -12.57 4.27
N SER A 212 10.83 -11.73 4.11
CA SER A 212 9.47 -12.09 3.71
C SER A 212 9.00 -11.19 2.57
N GLY A 213 8.18 -11.73 1.68
CA GLY A 213 7.67 -10.99 0.54
C GLY A 213 8.73 -10.73 -0.54
N ALA A 214 8.33 -10.05 -1.58
CA ALA A 214 9.20 -9.65 -2.69
C ALA A 214 8.66 -8.43 -3.43
N LEU A 215 9.60 -7.65 -3.98
CA LEU A 215 9.40 -6.75 -5.09
C LEU A 215 10.05 -7.37 -6.32
N ALA A 216 9.33 -7.44 -7.42
CA ALA A 216 9.81 -8.05 -8.66
C ALA A 216 9.42 -7.21 -9.88
N GLU A 217 10.19 -7.30 -10.96
CA GLU A 217 9.90 -6.68 -12.24
C GLU A 217 9.89 -7.67 -13.39
N TRP A 218 9.09 -7.39 -14.42
CA TRP A 218 8.98 -8.18 -15.64
C TRP A 218 8.95 -7.26 -16.86
N ASP A 219 9.66 -7.63 -17.91
CA ASP A 219 9.85 -6.83 -19.12
C ASP A 219 8.72 -6.97 -20.17
N GLY A 220 7.68 -7.72 -19.85
CA GLY A 220 6.56 -7.99 -20.76
C GLY A 220 6.76 -9.14 -21.73
N VAL A 221 7.94 -9.76 -21.78
CA VAL A 221 8.28 -10.82 -22.75
C VAL A 221 9.01 -12.01 -22.15
N SER A 222 9.85 -11.82 -21.17
CA SER A 222 10.65 -12.87 -20.52
C SER A 222 9.78 -13.95 -19.90
N GLU A 223 10.28 -15.18 -19.86
CA GLU A 223 9.59 -16.31 -19.24
C GLU A 223 9.48 -16.21 -17.71
N LYS A 224 10.29 -15.38 -17.09
CA LYS A 224 10.39 -15.23 -15.63
C LYS A 224 10.43 -13.78 -15.20
N TRP A 225 9.99 -13.55 -13.99
CA TRP A 225 10.19 -12.30 -13.28
C TRP A 225 11.60 -12.20 -12.71
N THR A 226 12.08 -10.98 -12.57
CA THR A 226 13.33 -10.67 -11.87
C THR A 226 13.01 -10.15 -10.47
N VAL A 227 13.53 -10.82 -9.45
CA VAL A 227 13.38 -10.35 -8.05
C VAL A 227 14.31 -9.17 -7.82
N VAL A 228 13.73 -8.04 -7.44
CA VAL A 228 14.45 -6.79 -7.12
C VAL A 228 14.91 -6.79 -5.67
N ARG A 229 14.00 -7.15 -4.75
CA ARG A 229 14.30 -7.14 -3.31
C ARG A 229 13.39 -8.10 -2.54
N ARG A 230 13.96 -8.72 -1.51
CA ARG A 230 13.27 -9.60 -0.55
C ARG A 230 12.91 -8.80 0.69
N ASN A 231 11.76 -8.19 0.68
CA ASN A 231 11.07 -7.57 1.82
C ASN A 231 9.58 -7.53 1.52
N GLN A 232 8.77 -7.24 2.53
CA GLN A 232 7.33 -7.03 2.37
C GLN A 232 7.08 -5.71 1.65
N PHE A 233 6.31 -5.76 0.56
CA PHE A 233 5.88 -4.58 -0.19
C PHE A 233 4.37 -4.66 -0.44
N THR A 234 3.69 -3.53 -0.41
CA THR A 234 2.24 -3.46 -0.58
C THR A 234 1.79 -2.48 -1.64
N GLU A 235 2.48 -1.38 -1.82
CA GLU A 235 2.16 -0.40 -2.85
C GLU A 235 3.20 -0.41 -3.95
N VAL A 236 2.72 -0.35 -5.19
CA VAL A 236 3.52 0.03 -6.35
C VAL A 236 2.75 1.08 -7.11
N THR A 237 3.35 2.25 -7.33
CA THR A 237 2.71 3.40 -7.96
C THR A 237 3.75 4.32 -8.63
N GLY A 238 3.33 5.47 -9.09
CA GLY A 238 4.17 6.52 -9.66
C GLY A 238 3.46 7.87 -9.67
N PRO A 239 4.05 8.91 -10.25
CA PRO A 239 3.43 10.24 -10.34
C PRO A 239 2.07 10.28 -11.02
N GLY A 240 1.76 9.29 -11.85
CA GLY A 240 0.49 9.17 -12.57
C GLY A 240 -0.64 8.53 -11.77
N ASP A 241 -0.36 8.06 -10.56
CA ASP A 241 -1.34 7.48 -9.64
C ASP A 241 -2.24 6.45 -10.32
N LEU A 242 -3.56 6.53 -10.10
CA LEU A 242 -4.56 5.59 -10.63
C LEU A 242 -4.62 5.48 -12.16
N SER A 243 -4.07 6.44 -12.88
CA SER A 243 -4.11 6.44 -14.36
C SER A 243 -2.81 5.97 -15.03
N GLY A 244 -1.80 5.63 -14.23
CA GLY A 244 -0.47 5.33 -14.73
C GLY A 244 0.31 6.59 -15.13
N ASN A 245 1.61 6.46 -15.25
CA ASN A 245 2.52 7.57 -15.56
C ASN A 245 2.22 8.25 -16.89
N ALA A 246 2.21 9.59 -16.87
CA ALA A 246 1.99 10.38 -18.08
C ALA A 246 3.16 10.25 -19.07
N ARG A 247 4.37 10.07 -18.55
CA ARG A 247 5.58 9.80 -19.31
C ARG A 247 6.16 8.45 -18.90
N PRO A 248 5.54 7.34 -19.35
CA PRO A 248 5.88 6.00 -18.85
C PRO A 248 7.33 5.59 -19.10
N ALA A 249 8.04 6.21 -20.05
CA ALA A 249 9.45 5.93 -20.30
C ALA A 249 10.41 6.55 -19.26
N THR A 250 10.00 7.63 -18.59
CA THR A 250 10.91 8.46 -17.78
C THR A 250 10.42 8.70 -16.35
N ASP A 251 9.12 8.73 -16.13
CA ASP A 251 8.58 8.96 -14.78
C ASP A 251 8.98 7.79 -13.86
N PRO A 252 9.32 8.08 -12.59
CA PRO A 252 9.73 7.05 -11.65
C PRO A 252 8.60 6.09 -11.28
N ILE A 253 8.98 4.92 -10.79
CA ILE A 253 8.08 3.98 -10.10
C ILE A 253 8.49 3.94 -8.64
N TRP A 254 7.53 4.00 -7.75
CA TRP A 254 7.70 3.93 -6.30
C TRP A 254 7.06 2.66 -5.76
N SER A 255 7.73 2.02 -4.81
CA SER A 255 7.17 0.90 -4.06
C SER A 255 7.41 1.08 -2.58
N ILE A 256 6.37 0.93 -1.77
CA ILE A 256 6.44 1.02 -0.32
C ILE A 256 6.38 -0.36 0.29
N GLY A 257 7.29 -0.57 1.22
CA GLY A 257 7.35 -1.78 2.01
C GLY A 257 7.98 -1.54 3.38
N TRP A 258 8.31 -2.60 4.05
CA TRP A 258 8.95 -2.55 5.37
C TRP A 258 9.71 -3.82 5.69
N ASP A 259 10.53 -3.73 6.71
CA ASP A 259 11.06 -4.83 7.49
C ASP A 259 10.91 -4.52 8.99
N HIS A 260 11.45 -5.35 9.86
CA HIS A 260 11.41 -5.12 11.30
C HIS A 260 12.13 -3.83 11.74
N ARG A 261 13.02 -3.28 10.90
CA ARG A 261 13.81 -2.09 11.22
C ARG A 261 13.12 -0.77 10.87
N SER A 262 12.52 -0.67 9.69
CA SER A 262 12.02 0.60 9.17
C SER A 262 11.06 0.40 8.01
N LEU A 263 10.45 1.50 7.54
CA LEU A 263 9.85 1.53 6.20
C LEU A 263 10.94 1.44 5.14
N ILE A 264 10.56 0.90 3.99
CA ILE A 264 11.42 0.80 2.79
C ILE A 264 10.68 1.47 1.64
N LEU A 265 11.30 2.46 1.04
CA LEU A 265 10.85 3.07 -0.20
C LEU A 265 11.83 2.68 -1.30
N MET A 266 11.35 1.91 -2.27
CA MET A 266 12.09 1.60 -3.47
C MET A 266 11.68 2.56 -4.59
N VAL A 267 12.65 3.10 -5.29
CA VAL A 267 12.45 4.02 -6.40
C VAL A 267 13.15 3.48 -7.63
N ARG A 268 12.38 3.15 -8.66
CA ARG A 268 12.91 2.85 -9.98
C ARG A 268 13.00 4.14 -10.77
N ASP A 269 14.20 4.53 -11.11
CA ASP A 269 14.48 5.76 -11.85
C ASP A 269 15.64 5.54 -12.83
N THR A 270 15.49 6.04 -14.05
CA THR A 270 16.48 5.83 -15.12
C THR A 270 16.91 4.36 -15.34
N GLY A 271 15.93 3.45 -15.18
CA GLY A 271 16.15 2.01 -15.34
C GLY A 271 16.87 1.30 -14.18
N ARG A 272 17.06 1.98 -13.04
CA ARG A 272 17.74 1.45 -11.85
C ARG A 272 16.88 1.58 -10.61
N TRP A 273 17.10 0.69 -9.65
CA TRP A 273 16.46 0.73 -8.34
C TRP A 273 17.34 1.42 -7.30
N HIS A 274 16.73 2.32 -6.54
CA HIS A 274 17.30 3.02 -5.40
C HIS A 274 16.48 2.72 -4.17
N ALA A 275 17.16 2.49 -3.04
CA ALA A 275 16.52 2.13 -1.78
C ALA A 275 16.67 3.25 -0.75
N TYR A 276 15.56 3.58 -0.10
CA TYR A 276 15.50 4.55 0.99
C TYR A 276 14.78 3.92 2.17
N ARG A 277 15.11 4.38 3.36
CA ARG A 277 14.42 4.01 4.60
C ARG A 277 13.78 5.22 5.25
N LEU A 278 12.66 5.00 5.94
CA LEU A 278 11.97 6.02 6.71
C LEU A 278 11.56 5.46 8.08
N PRO A 279 11.39 6.34 9.10
CA PRO A 279 10.86 5.92 10.40
C PRO A 279 9.46 5.35 10.29
N LYS A 280 9.09 4.47 11.21
CA LYS A 280 7.72 3.97 11.39
C LYS A 280 7.01 4.70 12.52
N GLY A 281 5.75 5.04 12.34
CA GLY A 281 4.86 5.47 13.42
C GLY A 281 4.37 4.30 14.29
N SER A 282 4.41 3.08 13.76
CA SER A 282 4.02 1.85 14.46
C SER A 282 4.92 0.70 14.05
N HIS A 283 5.21 -0.18 15.01
CA HIS A 283 5.96 -1.44 14.83
C HIS A 283 5.06 -2.67 15.05
N SER A 284 3.75 -2.50 15.04
CA SER A 284 2.83 -3.63 15.01
C SER A 284 2.95 -4.37 13.69
N TYR A 285 2.88 -5.69 13.75
CA TYR A 285 2.87 -6.55 12.55
C TYR A 285 4.08 -6.40 11.64
N ASP A 286 5.28 -6.37 12.20
CA ASP A 286 6.53 -6.28 11.43
C ASP A 286 6.92 -7.59 10.72
N GLY A 287 6.36 -8.72 11.13
CA GLY A 287 6.60 -10.04 10.53
C GLY A 287 5.85 -10.26 9.21
N ALA A 288 5.98 -11.46 8.67
CA ALA A 288 5.29 -11.90 7.46
C ALA A 288 3.78 -11.68 7.58
N HIS A 289 3.14 -11.24 6.51
CA HIS A 289 1.73 -10.84 6.45
C HIS A 289 1.33 -9.73 7.42
N GLY A 290 2.27 -8.93 7.88
CA GLY A 290 1.96 -7.74 8.64
C GLY A 290 1.06 -6.80 7.85
N TRP A 291 0.16 -6.09 8.54
CA TRP A 291 -0.75 -5.12 7.92
C TRP A 291 -1.63 -5.72 6.81
N ASN A 292 -2.24 -6.86 7.05
CA ASN A 292 -3.13 -7.49 6.07
C ASN A 292 -4.33 -6.62 5.71
N THR A 293 -4.84 -5.86 6.66
CA THR A 293 -6.02 -5.02 6.51
C THR A 293 -5.68 -3.57 6.20
N GLU A 294 -4.49 -3.10 6.55
CA GLU A 294 -3.98 -1.80 6.10
C GLU A 294 -3.31 -1.94 4.74
N TRP A 295 -3.65 -1.01 3.86
CA TRP A 295 -3.07 -0.95 2.54
C TRP A 295 -2.35 0.38 2.35
N PRO A 296 -1.04 0.45 2.61
CA PRO A 296 -0.25 1.65 2.35
C PRO A 296 -0.47 2.20 0.95
N ARG A 297 -0.54 3.50 0.82
CA ARG A 297 -0.83 4.19 -0.44
C ARG A 297 -0.01 5.46 -0.61
N ILE A 298 0.25 5.81 -1.88
CA ILE A 298 0.66 7.15 -2.29
C ILE A 298 -0.38 7.63 -3.29
N ARG A 299 -1.12 8.72 -2.98
CA ARG A 299 -2.24 9.22 -3.79
C ARG A 299 -2.24 10.72 -3.91
N ASP A 300 -2.76 11.17 -5.04
CA ASP A 300 -3.11 12.57 -5.27
C ASP A 300 -4.39 12.92 -4.50
N ILE A 301 -4.30 13.89 -3.61
CA ILE A 301 -5.44 14.42 -2.86
C ILE A 301 -5.73 15.89 -3.22
N GLY A 302 -5.17 16.39 -4.32
CA GLY A 302 -5.34 17.77 -4.78
C GLY A 302 -4.48 18.79 -4.03
N GLU A 303 -3.48 18.35 -3.27
CA GLU A 303 -2.45 19.19 -2.65
C GLU A 303 -1.19 19.28 -3.51
N LYS A 304 -0.25 20.15 -3.11
CA LYS A 304 1.05 20.27 -3.75
C LYS A 304 1.79 18.93 -3.75
N ASP A 305 1.85 18.29 -2.60
CA ASP A 305 2.46 16.99 -2.41
C ASP A 305 1.38 15.89 -2.41
N LEU A 306 1.78 14.68 -2.74
CA LEU A 306 0.92 13.51 -2.60
C LEU A 306 0.76 13.17 -1.11
N LEU A 307 -0.33 12.52 -0.76
CA LEU A 307 -0.48 11.89 0.55
C LEU A 307 0.06 10.47 0.47
N MET A 308 0.99 10.14 1.37
CA MET A 308 1.41 8.76 1.62
C MET A 308 0.90 8.32 2.99
N THR A 309 0.35 7.10 3.05
CA THR A 309 -0.01 6.43 4.31
C THR A 309 0.89 5.22 4.51
N MET A 310 1.43 5.05 5.69
CA MET A 310 2.24 3.90 6.02
C MET A 310 2.44 3.76 7.53
N HIS A 311 2.11 2.58 8.09
CA HIS A 311 2.35 2.21 9.48
C HIS A 311 2.03 3.31 10.49
N GLY A 312 0.80 3.82 10.43
CA GLY A 312 0.28 4.79 11.39
C GLY A 312 0.76 6.22 11.18
N THR A 313 1.30 6.58 10.02
CA THR A 313 1.76 7.94 9.73
C THR A 313 1.22 8.43 8.39
N PHE A 314 0.65 9.64 8.39
CA PHE A 314 0.39 10.41 7.19
C PHE A 314 1.65 11.19 6.80
N TRP A 315 2.05 11.10 5.53
CA TRP A 315 3.25 11.73 5.01
C TRP A 315 2.93 12.69 3.87
N ARG A 316 3.65 13.82 3.79
CA ARG A 316 3.80 14.57 2.55
C ARG A 316 4.82 13.86 1.67
N PHE A 317 4.42 13.54 0.46
CA PHE A 317 5.27 12.85 -0.50
C PHE A 317 5.43 13.73 -1.76
N PRO A 318 6.62 14.26 -2.05
CA PRO A 318 6.83 15.13 -3.20
C PRO A 318 6.54 14.42 -4.53
N ARG A 319 5.74 15.03 -5.39
CA ARG A 319 5.44 14.48 -6.73
C ARG A 319 6.66 14.28 -7.60
N THR A 320 7.74 15.00 -7.31
CA THR A 320 9.01 14.99 -8.04
C THR A 320 10.04 14.07 -7.41
N PHE A 321 9.65 13.26 -6.42
CA PHE A 321 10.60 12.37 -5.74
C PHE A 321 11.22 11.39 -6.71
N SER A 322 12.55 11.43 -6.81
CA SER A 322 13.35 10.62 -7.75
C SER A 322 14.73 10.37 -7.17
N SER A 323 15.57 9.59 -7.85
CA SER A 323 16.95 9.37 -7.42
C SER A 323 17.79 10.67 -7.41
N ALA A 324 17.49 11.59 -8.32
CA ALA A 324 18.15 12.90 -8.39
C ALA A 324 17.56 13.92 -7.41
N GLN A 325 16.36 13.70 -6.89
CA GLN A 325 15.66 14.62 -5.98
C GLN A 325 15.02 13.84 -4.81
N ALA A 326 15.86 13.19 -4.02
CA ALA A 326 15.45 12.34 -2.91
C ALA A 326 15.27 13.14 -1.59
N ALA A 327 14.49 14.22 -1.62
CA ALA A 327 14.24 15.08 -0.46
C ALA A 327 12.76 15.46 -0.35
N GLY A 328 12.36 15.96 0.83
CA GLY A 328 11.05 16.57 1.06
C GLY A 328 9.96 15.62 1.54
N ILE A 329 10.20 14.32 1.67
CA ILE A 329 9.28 13.43 2.39
C ILE A 329 9.28 13.84 3.87
N ALA A 330 8.11 14.14 4.41
CA ALA A 330 7.97 14.59 5.80
C ALA A 330 6.68 14.07 6.43
N PRO A 331 6.69 13.67 7.71
CA PRO A 331 5.48 13.27 8.40
C PRO A 331 4.54 14.46 8.58
N ARG A 332 3.23 14.20 8.57
CA ARG A 332 2.17 15.18 8.92
C ARG A 332 1.68 14.93 10.34
N SER A 333 1.17 13.76 10.58
CA SER A 333 0.67 13.33 11.88
C SER A 333 0.59 11.81 11.94
N ASN A 334 0.41 11.27 13.14
CA ASN A 334 0.17 9.85 13.33
C ASN A 334 -1.32 9.57 13.51
N TYR A 335 -1.75 8.37 13.09
CA TYR A 335 -3.13 7.90 13.21
C TYR A 335 -3.18 6.47 13.76
N LEU A 336 -4.35 6.08 14.26
CA LEU A 336 -4.58 4.75 14.85
C LEU A 336 -5.64 3.93 14.09
N LYS A 337 -6.14 4.41 12.97
CA LYS A 337 -7.05 3.65 12.12
C LYS A 337 -6.30 2.79 11.13
N VAL A 338 -6.92 1.67 10.73
CA VAL A 338 -6.48 0.88 9.59
C VAL A 338 -7.07 1.50 8.33
N VAL A 339 -6.22 2.02 7.45
CA VAL A 339 -6.62 2.66 6.20
C VAL A 339 -6.32 1.73 5.04
N GLY A 340 -7.37 1.26 4.36
CA GLY A 340 -7.24 0.38 3.20
C GLY A 340 -6.99 1.15 1.89
N ASP A 341 -7.70 2.23 1.69
CA ASP A 341 -7.51 3.15 0.56
C ASP A 341 -8.07 4.53 0.90
N PHE A 342 -7.77 5.54 0.07
CA PHE A 342 -8.31 6.88 0.22
C PHE A 342 -8.33 7.62 -1.11
N ALA A 343 -9.20 8.65 -1.20
CA ALA A 343 -9.29 9.49 -2.37
C ALA A 343 -9.79 10.90 -2.01
N ARG A 344 -9.43 11.89 -2.83
CA ARG A 344 -10.11 13.20 -2.81
C ARG A 344 -11.46 13.07 -3.50
N TRP A 345 -12.53 13.53 -2.85
CA TRP A 345 -13.86 13.58 -3.43
C TRP A 345 -14.58 14.87 -3.04
N GLY A 346 -14.83 15.72 -4.02
CA GLY A 346 -15.29 17.08 -3.76
C GLY A 346 -14.26 17.88 -2.95
N ASP A 347 -14.71 18.52 -1.88
CA ASP A 347 -13.89 19.27 -0.93
C ASP A 347 -13.30 18.41 0.20
N ARG A 348 -13.65 17.12 0.27
CA ARG A 348 -13.26 16.18 1.33
C ARG A 348 -12.20 15.18 0.88
N LEU A 349 -11.48 14.67 1.85
CA LEU A 349 -10.73 13.43 1.73
C LEU A 349 -11.59 12.30 2.31
N VAL A 350 -11.71 11.21 1.57
CA VAL A 350 -12.43 10.01 2.00
C VAL A 350 -11.41 8.95 2.34
N LEU A 351 -11.39 8.50 3.59
CA LEU A 351 -10.60 7.38 4.06
C LEU A 351 -11.48 6.14 4.13
N GLY A 352 -11.11 5.12 3.39
CA GLY A 352 -11.69 3.78 3.52
C GLY A 352 -10.98 3.04 4.64
N CYS A 353 -11.70 2.77 5.72
CA CYS A 353 -11.14 2.27 6.97
C CYS A 353 -11.77 0.95 7.38
N ASP A 354 -11.04 0.24 8.23
CA ASP A 354 -11.49 -0.97 8.90
C ASP A 354 -11.42 -0.75 10.41
N ASP A 355 -12.53 -0.95 11.08
CA ASP A 355 -12.59 -0.75 12.53
C ASP A 355 -12.38 -2.04 13.30
N THR A 356 -12.97 -3.13 12.82
CA THR A 356 -12.81 -4.46 13.42
C THR A 356 -12.81 -5.54 12.36
N ALA A 357 -11.99 -6.56 12.56
CA ALA A 357 -12.10 -7.82 11.84
C ALA A 357 -12.62 -8.91 12.78
N LEU A 358 -13.47 -9.79 12.29
CA LEU A 358 -13.93 -10.97 13.04
C LEU A 358 -12.74 -11.90 13.33
N SER A 359 -11.84 -12.05 12.37
CA SER A 359 -10.54 -12.67 12.55
C SER A 359 -9.52 -12.01 11.64
N GLU A 360 -8.26 -12.06 12.02
CA GLU A 360 -7.13 -11.66 11.20
C GLU A 360 -6.24 -12.87 10.94
N PHE A 361 -5.57 -12.89 9.81
CA PHE A 361 -4.76 -14.02 9.38
C PHE A 361 -3.72 -14.46 10.43
N LEU A 362 -3.06 -13.51 11.09
CA LEU A 362 -2.08 -13.79 12.15
C LEU A 362 -2.62 -13.59 13.56
N ASN A 363 -3.67 -12.79 13.72
CA ASN A 363 -4.26 -12.44 14.99
C ASN A 363 -5.67 -12.99 15.08
N GLN A 364 -5.81 -14.30 15.20
CA GLN A 364 -7.09 -14.89 15.57
C GLN A 364 -7.43 -14.47 17.00
N ARG A 365 -8.04 -13.31 17.14
CA ARG A 365 -8.51 -12.80 18.42
C ARG A 365 -9.71 -13.59 18.85
N ARG A 366 -9.50 -14.47 19.80
CA ARG A 366 -10.62 -15.10 20.52
C ARG A 366 -11.04 -14.15 21.65
N ALA A 367 -12.35 -14.05 21.85
CA ALA A 367 -12.87 -13.39 23.03
C ALA A 367 -12.20 -13.97 24.29
N LYS A 368 -11.70 -13.10 25.16
CA LYS A 368 -11.16 -13.50 26.46
C LYS A 368 -12.26 -13.41 27.52
N GLY A 369 -12.47 -14.51 28.22
CA GLY A 369 -13.45 -14.58 29.30
C GLY A 369 -14.90 -14.55 28.81
N LYS A 370 -15.72 -13.70 29.42
CA LYS A 370 -17.17 -13.55 29.11
C LYS A 370 -17.47 -12.49 28.03
N LEU A 371 -16.45 -11.82 27.52
CA LEU A 371 -16.63 -10.80 26.46
C LEU A 371 -16.86 -11.51 25.13
N ALA A 372 -17.94 -11.17 24.48
CA ALA A 372 -18.19 -11.63 23.11
C ALA A 372 -17.11 -11.09 22.18
N ALA A 373 -16.65 -11.93 21.22
CA ALA A 373 -15.86 -11.44 20.11
C ALA A 373 -16.66 -10.41 19.29
N PRO A 374 -16.02 -9.54 18.51
CA PRO A 374 -16.73 -8.72 17.54
C PRO A 374 -17.66 -9.61 16.71
N GLY A 375 -18.94 -9.28 16.67
CA GLY A 375 -19.92 -10.14 16.00
C GLY A 375 -19.82 -10.10 14.48
N GLN A 376 -19.14 -9.10 13.92
CA GLN A 376 -19.04 -8.88 12.49
C GLN A 376 -17.83 -7.99 12.17
N SER A 377 -17.19 -8.23 11.04
CA SER A 377 -16.19 -7.35 10.46
C SER A 377 -16.83 -6.06 9.98
N GLN A 378 -16.14 -4.93 10.12
CA GLN A 378 -16.66 -3.61 9.77
C GLN A 378 -15.67 -2.82 8.95
N SER A 379 -16.07 -2.54 7.72
CA SER A 379 -15.42 -1.57 6.85
C SER A 379 -16.28 -0.31 6.74
N ASN A 380 -15.65 0.85 6.63
CA ASN A 380 -16.38 2.12 6.64
C ASN A 380 -15.63 3.22 5.88
N LEU A 381 -16.35 4.30 5.59
CA LEU A 381 -15.83 5.50 4.98
C LEU A 381 -15.85 6.65 5.99
N TRP A 382 -14.75 7.35 6.05
CA TRP A 382 -14.57 8.52 6.90
C TRP A 382 -14.23 9.74 6.05
N PHE A 383 -15.07 10.76 6.07
CA PHE A 383 -14.93 11.98 5.30
C PHE A 383 -14.31 13.07 6.17
N ILE A 384 -13.15 13.54 5.80
CA ILE A 384 -12.42 14.56 6.55
C ILE A 384 -12.04 15.75 5.66
N GLU A 385 -11.82 16.88 6.29
CA GLU A 385 -11.18 18.01 5.62
C GLU A 385 -9.67 17.73 5.51
N PRO A 386 -9.02 18.01 4.37
CA PRO A 386 -7.59 17.75 4.20
C PRO A 386 -6.70 18.36 5.29
N ALA A 387 -7.07 19.54 5.80
CA ALA A 387 -6.34 20.19 6.88
C ALA A 387 -6.31 19.39 8.20
N GLN A 388 -7.24 18.46 8.39
CA GLN A 388 -7.26 17.59 9.57
C GLN A 388 -6.08 16.60 9.58
N LEU A 389 -5.52 16.27 8.40
CA LEU A 389 -4.35 15.39 8.31
C LEU A 389 -3.13 15.89 9.09
N ASP A 390 -3.03 17.19 9.37
CA ASP A 390 -1.93 17.78 10.14
C ASP A 390 -2.23 17.83 11.65
N ARG A 391 -3.38 17.32 12.10
CA ARG A 391 -3.91 17.54 13.45
C ARG A 391 -4.31 16.27 14.21
N PHE A 392 -4.03 15.07 13.68
CA PHE A 392 -4.39 13.84 14.39
C PHE A 392 -3.49 13.60 15.59
N GLY A 393 -2.39 12.97 15.50
CA GLY A 393 -1.45 12.78 16.59
C GLY A 393 -0.13 13.49 16.30
N PRO A 394 0.74 13.62 17.30
CA PRO A 394 2.08 14.16 17.06
C PRO A 394 2.82 13.26 16.07
N ALA A 395 3.62 13.88 15.20
CA ALA A 395 4.47 13.15 14.27
C ALA A 395 5.61 12.46 15.04
N LEU A 396 5.44 11.17 15.25
CA LEU A 396 6.42 10.31 15.91
C LEU A 396 6.89 9.24 14.92
N GLY A 397 8.16 8.88 15.01
CA GLY A 397 8.71 7.83 14.18
C GLY A 397 9.94 7.19 14.79
N ARG A 398 10.11 5.89 14.56
CA ARG A 398 11.23 5.10 15.04
C ARG A 398 11.70 4.16 13.93
N GLY A 399 13.01 3.89 13.89
CA GLY A 399 13.54 2.92 12.95
C GLY A 399 15.05 2.80 13.03
N ALA A 400 15.60 1.89 12.25
CA ALA A 400 17.03 1.64 12.19
C ALA A 400 17.47 1.34 10.76
N VAL A 401 18.73 1.56 10.47
CA VAL A 401 19.40 1.04 9.25
C VAL A 401 20.01 -0.33 9.52
N TRP A 402 20.51 -0.52 10.73
CA TRP A 402 21.02 -1.79 11.26
C TRP A 402 20.40 -2.03 12.63
N LEU A 403 20.12 -3.27 12.97
CA LEU A 403 19.56 -3.67 14.26
C LEU A 403 19.99 -5.09 14.60
N ASP A 404 20.86 -5.20 15.60
CA ASP A 404 21.38 -6.48 16.14
C ASP A 404 21.91 -7.41 15.04
N GLU A 405 22.70 -6.87 14.11
CA GLU A 405 23.24 -7.59 12.97
C GLU A 405 24.74 -7.28 12.72
N ALA A 406 25.41 -8.22 12.08
CA ALA A 406 26.78 -8.00 11.63
C ALA A 406 26.80 -7.02 10.44
N VAL A 407 27.53 -5.94 10.59
CA VAL A 407 27.70 -4.93 9.55
C VAL A 407 29.11 -5.05 8.96
N PRO A 408 29.26 -5.38 7.66
CA PRO A 408 30.58 -5.43 7.01
C PRO A 408 31.20 -4.03 6.98
N ARG A 409 32.52 -4.02 7.14
CA ARG A 409 33.29 -2.78 7.01
C ARG A 409 33.08 -2.13 5.64
N ASP A 410 33.04 -0.81 5.61
CA ASP A 410 32.93 0.02 4.40
C ASP A 410 31.69 -0.30 3.53
N THR A 411 30.64 -0.87 4.15
CA THR A 411 29.38 -1.15 3.48
C THR A 411 28.33 -0.10 3.90
N PRO A 412 27.90 0.79 2.97
CA PRO A 412 26.89 1.77 3.29
C PRO A 412 25.53 1.08 3.50
N SER A 413 24.72 1.64 4.41
CA SER A 413 23.31 1.27 4.52
C SER A 413 22.47 1.83 3.38
N ASP A 414 21.20 1.39 3.27
CA ASP A 414 20.18 2.17 2.54
C ASP A 414 20.14 3.61 3.12
N ALA A 415 19.93 4.62 2.29
CA ALA A 415 19.82 6.00 2.74
C ALA A 415 18.60 6.17 3.66
N TYR A 416 18.79 6.77 4.83
CA TYR A 416 17.71 6.95 5.83
C TYR A 416 17.18 8.37 5.79
N LEU A 417 15.91 8.55 5.41
CA LEU A 417 15.23 9.83 5.30
C LEU A 417 14.43 10.10 6.59
N PHE A 418 14.83 11.09 7.35
CA PHE A 418 14.21 11.41 8.65
C PHE A 418 13.98 12.92 8.86
N SER A 419 13.81 13.65 7.76
CA SER A 419 13.45 15.07 7.82
C SER A 419 12.00 15.28 8.29
N GLY A 420 11.69 16.50 8.72
CA GLY A 420 10.34 16.91 9.10
C GLY A 420 9.93 16.58 10.55
N TYR A 421 10.80 15.96 11.34
CA TYR A 421 10.61 15.80 12.78
C TYR A 421 11.25 16.97 13.54
N GLU A 422 10.57 17.48 14.55
CA GLU A 422 11.07 18.59 15.39
C GLU A 422 12.30 18.18 16.20
N GLN A 423 12.29 16.97 16.72
CA GLN A 423 13.40 16.41 17.49
C GLN A 423 13.85 15.10 16.88
N ARG A 424 15.15 14.92 16.81
CA ARG A 424 15.77 13.73 16.22
C ARG A 424 16.93 13.28 17.11
N SER A 425 17.02 11.98 17.36
CA SER A 425 18.11 11.34 18.06
C SER A 425 18.60 10.12 17.31
N LEU A 426 19.90 9.86 17.38
CA LEU A 426 20.56 8.68 16.85
C LEU A 426 21.20 7.93 18.01
N HIS A 427 20.89 6.64 18.11
CA HIS A 427 21.55 5.75 19.06
C HIS A 427 22.46 4.78 18.29
N LEU A 428 23.72 4.69 18.71
CA LEU A 428 24.70 3.76 18.16
C LEU A 428 25.24 2.88 19.30
N ALA A 429 25.22 1.57 19.07
CA ALA A 429 25.81 0.59 19.97
C ALA A 429 26.55 -0.48 19.13
N HIS A 430 27.64 -1.04 19.64
CA HIS A 430 28.35 -2.14 19.04
C HIS A 430 29.09 -2.96 20.10
N ASP A 431 29.38 -4.21 19.77
CA ASP A 431 30.10 -5.17 20.61
C ASP A 431 31.56 -5.39 20.16
N ALA A 432 32.04 -4.63 19.17
CA ALA A 432 33.42 -4.73 18.71
C ALA A 432 34.41 -4.35 19.83
N GLY A 433 35.43 -5.14 20.04
CA GLY A 433 36.49 -4.89 21.02
C GLY A 433 37.46 -3.77 20.67
N VAL A 434 37.15 -2.98 19.63
CA VAL A 434 37.96 -1.89 19.09
C VAL A 434 37.10 -0.67 18.81
N ALA A 435 37.72 0.50 18.66
CA ALA A 435 37.03 1.71 18.25
C ALA A 435 36.43 1.55 16.83
N VAL A 436 35.17 1.95 16.69
CA VAL A 436 34.43 1.90 15.41
C VAL A 436 34.09 3.33 15.03
N THR A 437 34.32 3.67 13.76
CA THR A 437 33.95 4.97 13.17
C THR A 437 32.68 4.78 12.32
N PHE A 438 31.65 5.56 12.61
CA PHE A 438 30.44 5.66 11.80
C PHE A 438 30.50 6.96 11.00
N THR A 439 30.28 6.87 9.69
CA THR A 439 30.15 8.03 8.81
C THR A 439 28.67 8.25 8.45
N LEU A 440 28.19 9.48 8.64
CA LEU A 440 26.80 9.89 8.35
C LEU A 440 26.77 10.77 7.10
#